data_c4068755bd3fe9ffd6e682cbc5061a84
#
_entry.id   c4068755bd3fe9ffd6e682cbc5061a84
#
_cell.length_a   1.000
_cell.length_b   1.000
_cell.length_c   1.000
_cell.angle_alpha   90.00
_cell.angle_beta   90.00
_cell.angle_gamma   90.00
#
_symmetry.space_group_name_H-M   'P 1'
#
loop_
_entity.id
_entity.type
_entity.pdbx_description
1 polymer ?
#
loop_
_entity_poly.entity_id
_entity_poly.type
_entity_poly.pdbx_seq_one_letter_code
_entity_poly.pdbx_strand_id
1 'polypeptide(L)'
;ASIYHGKITKWNDPAIVALNPDLKLTDQDIGVVRRADGSGTTFVFTNYLSKVSTEWKDKVGEGTAVQWPVGLGGKGNEGVSAFVQRLPGSIGYVEYAYAKQNKLSHAIMQNKDGQFVEPSAESFAAAAEGADWSKSAFYEILTNEPGARSWPITSATFILMHKVQDKPAQ
;
A
#
# COMPACT_ATOMS: atom_id res chain seq x y z
N ALA A 1 6.27 -7.10 3.60
CA ALA A 1 6.78 -6.93 4.96
C ALA A 1 8.32 -6.99 5.01
N SER A 2 8.96 -8.05 4.51
CA SER A 2 10.41 -8.29 4.66
C SER A 2 11.31 -7.17 4.13
N ILE A 3 10.95 -6.51 3.05
CA ILE A 3 11.66 -5.34 2.52
C ILE A 3 11.60 -4.17 3.52
N TYR A 4 10.42 -3.84 4.03
CA TYR A 4 10.23 -2.75 5.00
C TYR A 4 10.75 -3.08 6.40
N HIS A 5 11.03 -4.36 6.70
CA HIS A 5 11.80 -4.77 7.87
C HIS A 5 13.33 -4.64 7.67
N GLY A 6 13.80 -4.42 6.44
CA GLY A 6 15.23 -4.42 6.12
C GLY A 6 15.85 -5.81 6.05
N LYS A 7 15.04 -6.88 5.91
CA LYS A 7 15.53 -8.25 5.77
C LYS A 7 15.89 -8.59 4.32
N ILE A 8 15.07 -8.12 3.39
CA ILE A 8 15.34 -8.18 1.96
C ILE A 8 15.84 -6.81 1.54
N THR A 9 17.09 -6.73 1.15
CA THR A 9 17.79 -5.48 0.85
C THR A 9 18.21 -5.34 -0.60
N LYS A 10 18.08 -6.41 -1.39
CA LYS A 10 18.49 -6.45 -2.80
C LYS A 10 17.39 -6.99 -3.70
N TRP A 11 17.33 -6.47 -4.93
CA TRP A 11 16.32 -6.90 -5.90
C TRP A 11 16.52 -8.34 -6.39
N ASN A 12 17.75 -8.86 -6.37
CA ASN A 12 18.05 -10.27 -6.72
C ASN A 12 17.95 -11.23 -5.53
N ASP A 13 17.31 -10.83 -4.43
CA ASP A 13 17.03 -11.74 -3.32
C ASP A 13 16.22 -12.96 -3.83
N PRO A 14 16.57 -14.18 -3.41
CA PRO A 14 15.91 -15.41 -3.89
C PRO A 14 14.39 -15.38 -3.75
N ALA A 15 13.85 -14.75 -2.71
CA ALA A 15 12.40 -14.63 -2.51
C ALA A 15 11.73 -13.72 -3.55
N ILE A 16 12.43 -12.70 -4.05
CA ILE A 16 11.92 -11.85 -5.15
C ILE A 16 12.09 -12.56 -6.48
N VAL A 17 13.25 -13.18 -6.73
CA VAL A 17 13.53 -13.92 -7.98
C VAL A 17 12.51 -15.04 -8.21
N ALA A 18 12.17 -15.78 -7.16
CA ALA A 18 11.19 -16.87 -7.24
C ALA A 18 9.79 -16.42 -7.71
N LEU A 19 9.42 -15.16 -7.43
CA LEU A 19 8.16 -14.56 -7.87
C LEU A 19 8.24 -13.92 -9.26
N ASN A 20 9.44 -13.79 -9.82
CA ASN A 20 9.70 -13.12 -11.10
C ASN A 20 10.68 -13.93 -11.97
N PRO A 21 10.34 -15.19 -12.33
CA PRO A 21 11.28 -16.11 -12.99
C PRO A 21 11.75 -15.60 -14.36
N ASP A 22 10.95 -14.81 -15.04
CA ASP A 22 11.24 -14.26 -16.36
C ASP A 22 12.06 -12.97 -16.35
N LEU A 23 12.30 -12.40 -15.15
CA LEU A 23 13.04 -11.15 -15.00
C LEU A 23 14.50 -11.41 -14.61
N LYS A 24 15.42 -10.77 -15.32
CA LYS A 24 16.84 -10.74 -14.94
C LYS A 24 17.04 -9.63 -13.89
N LEU A 25 16.77 -9.96 -12.64
CA LEU A 25 17.01 -9.03 -11.52
C LEU A 25 18.51 -8.91 -11.22
N THR A 26 18.96 -7.68 -10.98
CA THR A 26 20.37 -7.38 -10.73
C THR A 26 20.68 -7.29 -9.24
N ASP A 27 21.97 -7.36 -8.88
CA ASP A 27 22.46 -7.12 -7.52
C ASP A 27 22.40 -5.61 -7.20
N GLN A 28 21.19 -5.08 -7.15
CA GLN A 28 20.90 -3.68 -6.83
C GLN A 28 20.25 -3.58 -5.46
N ASP A 29 20.71 -2.65 -4.65
CA ASP A 29 20.12 -2.37 -3.36
C ASP A 29 18.70 -1.81 -3.50
N ILE A 30 17.80 -2.19 -2.58
CA ILE A 30 16.44 -1.68 -2.50
C ILE A 30 16.43 -0.43 -1.63
N GLY A 31 16.18 0.72 -2.25
CA GLY A 31 15.95 1.99 -1.53
C GLY A 31 14.53 2.07 -0.98
N VAL A 32 14.33 1.78 0.29
CA VAL A 32 12.99 1.86 0.90
C VAL A 32 12.59 3.32 1.12
N VAL A 33 11.42 3.70 0.63
CA VAL A 33 10.82 5.04 0.85
C VAL A 33 9.51 4.89 1.61
N ARG A 34 9.34 5.70 2.64
CA ARG A 34 8.16 5.68 3.51
C ARG A 34 7.69 7.10 3.82
N ARG A 35 6.53 7.27 4.45
CA ARG A 35 6.02 8.59 4.88
C ARG A 35 6.79 9.09 6.10
N ALA A 36 7.04 10.40 6.13
CA ALA A 36 7.65 11.11 7.26
C ALA A 36 6.63 11.85 8.13
N ASP A 37 5.38 11.93 7.68
CA ASP A 37 4.25 12.61 8.32
C ASP A 37 3.17 11.61 8.73
N GLY A 38 2.23 12.03 9.57
CA GLY A 38 1.03 11.27 9.88
C GLY A 38 0.16 11.10 8.63
N SER A 39 -0.26 9.86 8.31
CA SER A 39 -0.82 9.53 7.01
C SER A 39 -1.83 8.39 7.07
N GLY A 40 -3.03 8.61 6.50
CA GLY A 40 -4.01 7.54 6.25
C GLY A 40 -3.46 6.47 5.30
N THR A 41 -2.66 6.85 4.30
CA THR A 41 -2.00 5.91 3.40
C THR A 41 -1.01 5.01 4.15
N THR A 42 -0.29 5.56 5.14
CA THR A 42 0.56 4.76 6.05
C THR A 42 -0.26 3.81 6.89
N PHE A 43 -1.40 4.25 7.44
CA PHE A 43 -2.29 3.37 8.21
C PHE A 43 -2.74 2.17 7.38
N VAL A 44 -3.25 2.40 6.17
CA VAL A 44 -3.70 1.33 5.28
C VAL A 44 -2.57 0.36 4.94
N PHE A 45 -1.40 0.87 4.60
CA PHE A 45 -0.25 0.05 4.27
C PHE A 45 0.23 -0.79 5.47
N THR A 46 0.38 -0.19 6.65
CA THR A 46 0.84 -0.90 7.85
C THR A 46 -0.20 -1.87 8.41
N ASN A 47 -1.51 -1.56 8.27
CA ASN A 47 -2.59 -2.49 8.56
C ASN A 47 -2.51 -3.73 7.67
N TYR A 48 -2.33 -3.54 6.34
CA TYR A 48 -2.10 -4.67 5.45
C TYR A 48 -0.87 -5.50 5.86
N LEU A 49 0.28 -4.85 6.14
CA LEU A 49 1.48 -5.55 6.55
C LEU A 49 1.27 -6.34 7.86
N SER A 50 0.48 -5.81 8.79
CA SER A 50 0.12 -6.49 10.04
C SER A 50 -0.80 -7.70 9.81
N LYS A 51 -1.68 -7.64 8.80
CA LYS A 51 -2.54 -8.77 8.42
C LYS A 51 -1.77 -9.93 7.77
N VAL A 52 -0.70 -9.64 7.03
CA VAL A 52 0.05 -10.65 6.26
C VAL A 52 1.38 -11.05 6.89
N SER A 53 1.78 -10.44 8.00
CA SER A 53 3.04 -10.74 8.69
C SER A 53 2.87 -10.58 10.20
N THR A 54 2.85 -11.69 10.92
CA THR A 54 2.83 -11.69 12.40
C THR A 54 4.02 -10.93 12.96
N GLU A 55 5.21 -11.11 12.39
CA GLU A 55 6.40 -10.40 12.84
C GLU A 55 6.27 -8.88 12.68
N TRP A 56 5.69 -8.40 11.55
CA TRP A 56 5.42 -6.98 11.39
C TRP A 56 4.44 -6.48 12.45
N LYS A 57 3.35 -7.22 12.65
CA LYS A 57 2.34 -6.91 13.65
C LYS A 57 2.93 -6.75 15.05
N ASP A 58 3.81 -7.68 15.43
CA ASP A 58 4.35 -7.72 16.79
C ASP A 58 5.47 -6.70 17.04
N LYS A 59 6.26 -6.37 16.00
CA LYS A 59 7.44 -5.49 16.15
C LYS A 59 7.18 -4.04 15.77
N VAL A 60 6.31 -3.79 14.79
CA VAL A 60 6.04 -2.45 14.24
C VAL A 60 4.58 -2.06 14.42
N GLY A 61 3.66 -2.98 14.13
CA GLY A 61 2.23 -2.74 14.21
C GLY A 61 1.68 -1.89 13.07
N GLU A 62 0.59 -1.21 13.34
CA GLU A 62 -0.14 -0.36 12.40
C GLU A 62 -0.43 1.02 13.00
N GLY A 63 -0.53 2.03 12.15
CA GLY A 63 -0.82 3.40 12.58
C GLY A 63 -0.64 4.40 11.46
N THR A 64 -1.11 5.62 11.67
CA THR A 64 -0.85 6.74 10.76
C THR A 64 0.62 7.19 10.79
N ALA A 65 1.35 6.80 11.82
CA ALA A 65 2.79 6.92 11.99
C ALA A 65 3.28 5.73 12.81
N VAL A 66 4.36 5.10 12.41
CA VAL A 66 4.98 3.95 13.09
C VAL A 66 6.49 4.15 13.22
N GLN A 67 7.12 3.35 14.08
CA GLN A 67 8.59 3.30 14.16
C GLN A 67 9.13 2.44 13.00
N TRP A 68 9.51 3.09 11.93
CA TRP A 68 9.99 2.41 10.73
C TRP A 68 11.35 1.77 10.97
N PRO A 69 11.53 0.47 10.71
CA PRO A 69 12.84 -0.18 10.84
C PRO A 69 13.89 0.37 9.89
N VAL A 70 13.46 0.72 8.67
CA VAL A 70 14.34 1.24 7.60
C VAL A 70 13.59 2.28 6.75
N GLY A 71 14.30 2.97 5.90
CA GLY A 71 13.73 3.77 4.82
C GLY A 71 13.88 5.27 4.99
N LEU A 72 13.93 5.94 3.85
CA LEU A 72 13.96 7.38 3.71
C LEU A 72 12.53 7.96 3.82
N GLY A 73 12.36 9.02 4.60
CA GLY A 73 11.07 9.66 4.81
C GLY A 73 10.74 10.71 3.75
N GLY A 74 9.63 10.53 3.03
CA GLY A 74 9.03 11.53 2.15
C GLY A 74 7.80 12.17 2.79
N LYS A 75 7.67 13.49 2.68
CA LYS A 75 6.48 14.21 3.16
C LYS A 75 5.35 14.14 2.11
N GLY A 76 4.19 13.65 2.50
CA GLY A 76 3.05 13.48 1.62
C GLY A 76 3.27 12.36 0.57
N ASN A 77 2.24 12.08 -0.22
CA ASN A 77 2.37 11.20 -1.39
C ASN A 77 3.34 11.79 -2.42
N GLU A 78 3.37 13.12 -2.52
CA GLU A 78 4.27 13.88 -3.41
C GLU A 78 5.74 13.61 -3.08
N GLY A 79 6.10 13.70 -1.80
CA GLY A 79 7.48 13.48 -1.36
C GLY A 79 7.93 12.05 -1.57
N VAL A 80 7.06 11.06 -1.31
CA VAL A 80 7.36 9.65 -1.58
C VAL A 80 7.51 9.41 -3.09
N SER A 81 6.59 9.92 -3.92
CA SER A 81 6.64 9.81 -5.38
C SER A 81 7.93 10.42 -5.94
N ALA A 82 8.31 11.61 -5.46
CA ALA A 82 9.51 12.29 -5.91
C ALA A 82 10.80 11.52 -5.57
N PHE A 83 10.86 10.88 -4.40
CA PHE A 83 12.00 10.02 -4.05
C PHE A 83 12.05 8.77 -4.93
N VAL A 84 10.92 8.10 -5.12
CA VAL A 84 10.86 6.88 -5.97
C VAL A 84 11.27 7.19 -7.42
N GLN A 85 10.87 8.35 -7.96
CA GLN A 85 11.30 8.75 -9.31
C GLN A 85 12.82 8.99 -9.43
N ARG A 86 13.45 9.53 -8.38
CA ARG A 86 14.84 9.98 -8.41
C ARG A 86 15.84 8.94 -7.96
N LEU A 87 15.41 7.96 -7.18
CA LEU A 87 16.28 6.94 -6.60
C LEU A 87 16.13 5.62 -7.35
N PRO A 88 17.07 5.25 -8.23
CA PRO A 88 17.02 3.96 -8.92
C PRO A 88 16.97 2.80 -7.94
N GLY A 89 16.12 1.81 -8.22
CA GLY A 89 15.94 0.65 -7.35
C GLY A 89 15.16 0.91 -6.07
N SER A 90 14.50 2.07 -5.94
CA SER A 90 13.67 2.36 -4.77
C SER A 90 12.28 1.74 -4.87
N ILE A 91 11.68 1.51 -3.70
CA ILE A 91 10.30 1.10 -3.51
C ILE A 91 9.61 2.01 -2.49
N GLY A 92 8.38 2.39 -2.76
CA GLY A 92 7.56 3.20 -1.86
C GLY A 92 6.09 2.77 -1.92
N TYR A 93 5.27 3.41 -1.12
CA TYR A 93 3.81 3.28 -1.18
C TYR A 93 3.18 4.67 -1.26
N VAL A 94 2.20 4.81 -2.14
CA VAL A 94 1.45 6.05 -2.38
C VAL A 94 0.02 5.70 -2.75
N GLU A 95 -0.87 6.67 -2.69
CA GLU A 95 -2.18 6.55 -3.31
C GLU A 95 -2.04 6.35 -4.82
N TYR A 96 -2.87 5.48 -5.40
CA TYR A 96 -2.74 5.05 -6.81
C TYR A 96 -2.78 6.21 -7.82
N ALA A 97 -3.59 7.25 -7.53
CA ALA A 97 -3.63 8.44 -8.38
C ALA A 97 -2.25 9.09 -8.56
N TYR A 98 -1.44 9.14 -7.49
CA TYR A 98 -0.07 9.66 -7.55
C TYR A 98 0.86 8.77 -8.39
N ALA A 99 0.73 7.45 -8.28
CA ALA A 99 1.48 6.54 -9.12
C ALA A 99 1.16 6.76 -10.61
N LYS A 100 -0.13 6.88 -10.95
CA LYS A 100 -0.57 7.15 -12.34
C LYS A 100 -0.10 8.51 -12.86
N GLN A 101 -0.34 9.58 -12.11
CA GLN A 101 0.02 10.93 -12.51
C GLN A 101 1.53 11.10 -12.73
N ASN A 102 2.33 10.46 -11.89
CA ASN A 102 3.79 10.51 -11.96
C ASN A 102 4.39 9.40 -12.83
N LYS A 103 3.56 8.58 -13.49
CA LYS A 103 4.01 7.46 -14.34
C LYS A 103 4.98 6.52 -13.63
N LEU A 104 4.74 6.26 -12.33
CA LEU A 104 5.53 5.32 -11.55
C LEU A 104 5.15 3.88 -11.92
N SER A 105 6.15 3.03 -12.03
CA SER A 105 5.92 1.59 -12.07
C SER A 105 5.30 1.14 -10.75
N HIS A 106 4.43 0.14 -10.82
CA HIS A 106 3.79 -0.44 -9.64
C HIS A 106 3.91 -1.96 -9.65
N ALA A 107 3.90 -2.54 -8.47
CA ALA A 107 3.96 -3.99 -8.31
C ALA A 107 2.60 -4.62 -8.56
N ILE A 108 2.59 -5.81 -9.12
CA ILE A 108 1.47 -6.75 -9.05
C ILE A 108 1.52 -7.40 -7.67
N MET A 109 0.39 -7.50 -6.98
CA MET A 109 0.32 -8.05 -5.62
C MET A 109 -0.43 -9.36 -5.60
N GLN A 110 0.09 -10.34 -4.86
CA GLN A 110 -0.67 -11.54 -4.55
C GLN A 110 -1.71 -11.21 -3.48
N ASN A 111 -2.98 -11.48 -3.77
CA ASN A 111 -4.09 -11.24 -2.85
C ASN A 111 -4.34 -12.43 -1.90
N LYS A 112 -5.35 -12.29 -1.03
CA LYS A 112 -5.73 -13.31 -0.04
C LYS A 112 -6.10 -14.66 -0.67
N ASP A 113 -6.65 -14.65 -1.87
CA ASP A 113 -7.06 -15.84 -2.62
C ASP A 113 -5.91 -16.42 -3.46
N GLY A 114 -4.67 -15.90 -3.30
CA GLY A 114 -3.49 -16.37 -4.00
C GLY A 114 -3.35 -15.88 -5.44
N GLN A 115 -4.24 -15.00 -5.91
CA GLN A 115 -4.19 -14.46 -7.26
C GLN A 115 -3.29 -13.22 -7.33
N PHE A 116 -2.53 -13.08 -8.42
CA PHE A 116 -1.75 -11.89 -8.70
C PHE A 116 -2.61 -10.84 -9.39
N VAL A 117 -2.76 -9.67 -8.76
CA VAL A 117 -3.70 -8.61 -9.18
C VAL A 117 -2.95 -7.30 -9.39
N GLU A 118 -3.33 -6.56 -10.44
CA GLU A 118 -2.88 -5.19 -10.68
C GLU A 118 -3.80 -4.18 -9.98
N PRO A 119 -3.25 -3.01 -9.57
CA PRO A 119 -4.09 -1.94 -9.04
C PRO A 119 -4.91 -1.30 -10.16
N SER A 120 -6.23 -1.34 -10.04
CA SER A 120 -7.18 -0.74 -10.98
C SER A 120 -8.49 -0.40 -10.29
N ALA A 121 -9.32 0.42 -10.93
CA ALA A 121 -10.66 0.72 -10.41
C ALA A 121 -11.48 -0.55 -10.17
N GLU A 122 -11.37 -1.53 -11.08
CA GLU A 122 -12.07 -2.81 -10.99
C GLU A 122 -11.58 -3.64 -9.81
N SER A 123 -10.26 -3.68 -9.55
CA SER A 123 -9.71 -4.46 -8.44
C SER A 123 -9.95 -3.79 -7.08
N PHE A 124 -10.09 -2.46 -7.04
CA PHE A 124 -10.52 -1.74 -5.83
C PHE A 124 -12.00 -1.96 -5.54
N ALA A 125 -12.86 -1.92 -6.58
CA ALA A 125 -14.28 -2.25 -6.44
C ALA A 125 -14.47 -3.70 -5.96
N ALA A 126 -13.73 -4.66 -6.50
CA ALA A 126 -13.77 -6.06 -6.07
C ALA A 126 -13.40 -6.22 -4.58
N ALA A 127 -12.44 -5.45 -4.06
CA ALA A 127 -12.14 -5.45 -2.63
C ALA A 127 -13.30 -4.91 -1.79
N ALA A 128 -13.99 -3.88 -2.26
CA ALA A 128 -15.16 -3.32 -1.59
C ALA A 128 -16.38 -4.26 -1.64
N GLU A 129 -16.58 -5.01 -2.74
CA GLU A 129 -17.62 -6.03 -2.86
C GLU A 129 -17.43 -7.19 -1.85
N GLY A 130 -16.17 -7.53 -1.54
CA GLY A 130 -15.84 -8.59 -0.58
C GLY A 130 -16.02 -8.19 0.89
N ALA A 131 -16.23 -6.92 1.19
CA ALA A 131 -16.32 -6.39 2.54
C ALA A 131 -17.73 -6.55 3.15
N ASP A 132 -17.80 -6.73 4.47
CA ASP A 132 -19.06 -6.87 5.21
C ASP A 132 -19.58 -5.50 5.67
N TRP A 133 -20.31 -4.83 4.80
CA TRP A 133 -20.92 -3.52 5.05
C TRP A 133 -22.07 -3.52 6.07
N SER A 134 -22.51 -4.69 6.56
CA SER A 134 -23.55 -4.78 7.59
C SER A 134 -23.06 -4.35 8.98
N LYS A 135 -21.75 -4.30 9.17
CA LYS A 135 -21.12 -3.91 10.42
C LYS A 135 -20.83 -2.40 10.45
N SER A 136 -20.95 -1.80 11.61
CA SER A 136 -20.41 -0.48 11.98
C SER A 136 -20.60 0.69 10.98
N ALA A 137 -21.85 1.13 10.77
CA ALA A 137 -22.14 2.43 10.13
C ALA A 137 -21.36 2.73 8.85
N PHE A 138 -21.15 1.72 7.97
CA PHE A 138 -20.39 1.80 6.72
C PHE A 138 -18.88 2.12 6.88
N TYR A 139 -18.31 1.92 8.06
CA TYR A 139 -16.86 2.00 8.26
C TYR A 139 -16.24 0.61 8.12
N GLU A 140 -15.42 0.42 7.08
CA GLU A 140 -14.72 -0.85 6.82
C GLU A 140 -13.28 -0.59 6.38
N ILE A 141 -12.35 -1.43 6.85
CA ILE A 141 -10.94 -1.39 6.46
C ILE A 141 -10.72 -2.44 5.38
N LEU A 142 -10.66 -2.00 4.13
CA LEU A 142 -10.67 -2.84 2.92
C LEU A 142 -9.32 -3.51 2.59
N THR A 143 -8.44 -3.69 3.58
CA THR A 143 -7.16 -4.36 3.37
C THR A 143 -7.29 -5.87 3.48
N ASN A 144 -6.67 -6.59 2.55
CA ASN A 144 -6.63 -8.05 2.51
C ASN A 144 -8.03 -8.70 2.46
N GLU A 145 -8.98 -8.06 1.75
CA GLU A 145 -10.32 -8.61 1.55
C GLU A 145 -10.29 -9.83 0.62
N PRO A 146 -11.23 -10.78 0.80
CA PRO A 146 -11.33 -11.93 -0.08
C PRO A 146 -11.80 -11.53 -1.48
N GLY A 147 -11.61 -12.42 -2.44
CA GLY A 147 -12.02 -12.26 -3.84
C GLY A 147 -10.85 -12.33 -4.81
N ALA A 148 -10.99 -13.17 -5.83
CA ALA A 148 -9.93 -13.46 -6.79
C ALA A 148 -9.38 -12.22 -7.52
N ARG A 149 -10.18 -11.14 -7.60
CA ARG A 149 -9.79 -9.87 -8.24
C ARG A 149 -9.52 -8.75 -7.25
N SER A 150 -9.63 -8.98 -5.94
CA SER A 150 -9.49 -7.95 -4.92
C SER A 150 -8.05 -7.46 -4.82
N TRP A 151 -7.83 -6.14 -4.95
CA TRP A 151 -6.55 -5.51 -4.65
C TRP A 151 -6.32 -5.52 -3.13
N PRO A 152 -5.20 -6.07 -2.64
CA PRO A 152 -5.04 -6.33 -1.20
C PRO A 152 -4.81 -5.08 -0.34
N ILE A 153 -4.48 -3.94 -0.94
CA ILE A 153 -4.21 -2.69 -0.21
C ILE A 153 -5.20 -1.61 -0.67
N THR A 154 -6.48 -1.85 -0.40
CA THR A 154 -7.57 -0.92 -0.75
C THR A 154 -7.99 -0.10 0.47
N SER A 155 -8.39 1.14 0.23
CA SER A 155 -8.99 2.03 1.22
C SER A 155 -10.10 2.86 0.59
N ALA A 156 -11.12 3.19 1.39
CA ALA A 156 -12.14 4.16 1.03
C ALA A 156 -11.67 5.59 1.32
N THR A 157 -12.07 6.53 0.47
CA THR A 157 -11.96 7.96 0.73
C THR A 157 -13.30 8.49 1.22
N PHE A 158 -13.32 9.20 2.33
CA PHE A 158 -14.53 9.74 2.94
C PHE A 158 -14.62 11.25 2.67
N ILE A 159 -15.79 11.68 2.21
CA ILE A 159 -16.12 13.10 2.09
C ILE A 159 -16.88 13.49 3.35
N LEU A 160 -16.33 14.43 4.12
CA LEU A 160 -16.98 14.97 5.32
C LEU A 160 -17.77 16.22 4.94
N MET A 161 -19.04 16.24 5.33
CA MET A 161 -19.92 17.39 5.12
C MET A 161 -20.64 17.74 6.43
N HIS A 162 -20.97 19.01 6.60
CA HIS A 162 -21.85 19.41 7.69
C HIS A 162 -23.23 18.76 7.52
N LYS A 163 -23.78 18.20 8.58
CA LYS A 163 -25.11 17.56 8.56
C LYS A 163 -26.21 18.57 8.19
N VAL A 164 -26.06 19.82 8.64
CA VAL A 164 -26.93 20.93 8.30
C VAL A 164 -26.18 21.84 7.33
N GLN A 165 -26.78 22.08 6.19
CA GLN A 165 -26.24 22.97 5.15
C GLN A 165 -27.04 24.25 5.17
N ASP A 166 -26.38 25.39 5.40
CA ASP A 166 -27.02 26.72 5.37
C ASP A 166 -27.41 27.15 3.95
N LYS A 167 -26.75 26.52 2.93
CA LYS A 167 -27.08 26.69 1.51
C LYS A 167 -27.18 25.32 0.87
N PRO A 168 -28.35 24.92 0.34
CA PRO A 168 -28.45 23.70 -0.45
C PRO A 168 -27.51 23.83 -1.67
N ALA A 169 -26.87 22.72 -2.04
CA ALA A 169 -26.00 22.71 -3.21
C ALA A 169 -26.77 23.20 -4.45
N GLN A 170 -26.19 24.13 -5.17
CA GLN A 170 -26.64 24.54 -6.49
C GLN A 170 -26.24 23.51 -7.52
#